data_8010196f0101d0a3dabcd908ab2a3603
#
_entry.id   8010196f0101d0a3dabcd908ab2a3603
#
_cell.length_a   1.000
_cell.length_b   1.000
_cell.length_c   1.000
_cell.angle_alpha   90.00
_cell.angle_beta   90.00
_cell.angle_gamma   90.00
#
_symmetry.space_group_name_H-M   'P 1'
#
loop_
_entity.id
_entity.type
_entity.pdbx_description
1 polymer ?
#
loop_
_entity_poly.entity_id
_entity_poly.type
_entity_poly.pdbx_seq_one_letter_code
_entity_poly.pdbx_strand_id
1 'polypeptide(L)'
;MAFNLFGGKRRITKGFFANSLGNKQTRGIYTFQIDVENGELIFKKYFVTPTDPWYAFNYGRFSCVTYRNRTGSVDDGGICSYAATAETLALASRVTDKGKTYIHACANGDVETANKVFCVDYFNSEISVISIEKKKLLKCISHFKLNGNGKNPIKQAQPYPTYVGFLPDENKLYVVCLGLDQVCFFDVSEDGTLTLDNVHTLQLEPGCGPKKMIFNQKGNRAYVMNELNSTICVYKYDHLNFELIQTIDSYPKEDDPELVSSLSDIKLNSDDSHLYAINKGHDSLVLFEVNEDGTLTYIDFEDTSYD
;
A
#
# COMPACT_ATOMS: atom_id res chain seq x y z
N MET A 1 9.89 5.83 5.78
CA MET A 1 10.74 7.03 5.99
C MET A 1 11.70 6.76 7.13
N ALA A 2 13.01 6.81 6.87
CA ALA A 2 14.03 6.64 7.88
C ALA A 2 14.26 7.96 8.60
N PHE A 3 14.10 7.99 9.92
CA PHE A 3 14.54 9.12 10.74
C PHE A 3 15.96 8.87 11.23
N ASN A 4 16.94 9.63 10.74
CA ASN A 4 18.27 9.68 11.30
C ASN A 4 18.25 10.44 12.63
N LEU A 5 18.45 9.75 13.75
CA LEU A 5 18.82 10.37 15.01
C LEU A 5 20.35 10.29 15.18
N PHE A 6 21.01 11.41 15.05
CA PHE A 6 22.45 11.56 15.25
C PHE A 6 22.86 11.30 16.72
N GLY A 7 23.83 10.44 16.91
CA GLY A 7 24.50 10.23 18.18
C GLY A 7 25.24 8.89 18.23
N GLY A 8 26.52 8.84 17.83
CA GLY A 8 27.52 7.84 18.21
C GLY A 8 27.32 6.40 17.68
N LYS A 9 28.00 6.04 16.62
CA LYS A 9 28.43 4.69 16.18
C LYS A 9 27.46 3.57 15.85
N ARG A 10 26.14 3.71 15.97
CA ARG A 10 25.15 2.76 15.41
C ARG A 10 24.01 3.56 14.80
N ARG A 11 23.82 3.47 13.47
CA ARG A 11 22.64 4.03 12.81
C ARG A 11 21.49 3.06 13.02
N ILE A 12 20.54 3.41 13.87
CA ILE A 12 19.35 2.61 14.16
C ILE A 12 18.15 3.28 13.50
N THR A 13 17.52 2.60 12.57
CA THR A 13 16.26 3.03 11.95
C THR A 13 15.08 2.37 12.66
N LYS A 14 13.98 3.09 12.85
CA LYS A 14 12.76 2.56 13.49
C LYS A 14 11.78 2.13 12.41
N GLY A 15 11.20 0.95 12.59
CA GLY A 15 10.13 0.44 11.74
C GLY A 15 8.88 0.14 12.56
N PHE A 16 7.71 0.25 11.92
CA PHE A 16 6.43 -0.16 12.50
C PHE A 16 5.81 -1.24 11.60
N PHE A 17 5.26 -2.28 12.23
CA PHE A 17 4.52 -3.31 11.54
C PHE A 17 3.14 -3.46 12.17
N ALA A 18 2.10 -3.51 11.37
CA ALA A 18 0.75 -3.81 11.83
C ALA A 18 0.43 -5.28 11.51
N ASN A 19 -0.05 -6.01 12.50
CA ASN A 19 -0.48 -7.40 12.32
C ASN A 19 -1.99 -7.52 12.53
N SER A 20 -2.72 -7.83 11.46
CA SER A 20 -4.17 -7.98 11.48
C SER A 20 -4.65 -9.43 11.69
N LEU A 21 -3.80 -10.42 11.46
CA LEU A 21 -4.19 -11.84 11.40
C LEU A 21 -3.97 -12.62 12.70
N GLY A 22 -3.38 -12.00 13.70
CA GLY A 22 -3.12 -12.62 14.99
C GLY A 22 -4.38 -12.99 15.76
N ASN A 23 -4.25 -13.94 16.70
CA ASN A 23 -5.28 -14.18 17.70
C ASN A 23 -5.42 -12.97 18.65
N LYS A 24 -6.38 -12.99 19.59
CA LYS A 24 -6.59 -11.85 20.53
C LYS A 24 -5.33 -11.45 21.31
N GLN A 25 -4.36 -12.31 21.43
CA GLN A 25 -3.11 -12.08 22.19
C GLN A 25 -1.99 -11.48 21.33
N THR A 26 -2.05 -11.67 20.00
CA THR A 26 -1.01 -11.23 19.08
C THR A 26 -1.44 -10.07 18.16
N ARG A 27 -2.68 -9.56 18.33
CA ARG A 27 -3.16 -8.40 17.58
C ARG A 27 -2.54 -7.12 18.08
N GLY A 28 -1.97 -6.34 17.18
CA GLY A 28 -1.46 -5.04 17.56
C GLY A 28 -0.38 -4.51 16.65
N ILE A 29 0.35 -3.55 17.17
CA ILE A 29 1.45 -2.89 16.48
C ILE A 29 2.75 -3.31 17.15
N TYR A 30 3.65 -3.83 16.33
CA TYR A 30 5.00 -4.24 16.73
C TYR A 30 5.99 -3.15 16.33
N THR A 31 6.89 -2.78 17.23
CA THR A 31 7.96 -1.85 16.92
C THR A 31 9.31 -2.55 16.92
N PHE A 32 10.10 -2.23 15.90
CA PHE A 32 11.44 -2.77 15.71
C PHE A 32 12.43 -1.63 15.52
N GLN A 33 13.68 -1.91 15.80
CA GLN A 33 14.83 -1.14 15.36
C GLN A 33 15.60 -1.98 14.34
N ILE A 34 16.15 -1.33 13.32
CA ILE A 34 17.03 -1.98 12.37
C ILE A 34 18.46 -1.55 12.67
N ASP A 35 19.34 -2.52 12.93
CA ASP A 35 20.77 -2.29 12.90
C ASP A 35 21.19 -2.23 11.43
N VAL A 36 21.56 -1.04 10.96
CA VAL A 36 21.88 -0.81 9.54
C VAL A 36 23.25 -1.34 9.12
N GLU A 37 24.09 -1.75 10.09
CA GLU A 37 25.40 -2.32 9.78
C GLU A 37 25.31 -3.80 9.39
N ASN A 38 24.38 -4.53 10.02
CA ASN A 38 24.19 -5.98 9.78
C ASN A 38 22.80 -6.37 9.30
N GLY A 39 21.88 -5.39 9.16
CA GLY A 39 20.50 -5.64 8.72
C GLY A 39 19.59 -6.28 9.77
N GLU A 40 20.06 -6.45 11.03
CA GLU A 40 19.30 -7.14 12.07
C GLU A 40 18.06 -6.36 12.49
N LEU A 41 16.91 -7.05 12.54
CA LEU A 41 15.66 -6.54 13.10
C LEU A 41 15.60 -6.81 14.60
N ILE A 42 15.73 -5.76 15.39
CA ILE A 42 15.70 -5.83 16.86
C ILE A 42 14.27 -5.50 17.32
N PHE A 43 13.53 -6.50 17.78
CA PHE A 43 12.22 -6.28 18.38
C PHE A 43 12.33 -5.39 19.61
N LYS A 44 11.45 -4.40 19.74
CA LYS A 44 11.41 -3.46 20.87
C LYS A 44 10.18 -3.63 21.72
N LYS A 45 9.00 -3.52 21.12
CA LYS A 45 7.77 -3.56 21.89
C LYS A 45 6.57 -3.97 21.05
N TYR A 46 5.63 -4.57 21.74
CA TYR A 46 4.31 -4.88 21.25
C TYR A 46 3.27 -3.99 21.93
N PHE A 47 2.40 -3.39 21.14
CA PHE A 47 1.29 -2.57 21.61
C PHE A 47 -0.02 -3.23 21.21
N VAL A 48 -0.79 -3.65 22.21
CA VAL A 48 -2.15 -4.15 21.98
C VAL A 48 -3.02 -3.02 21.45
N THR A 49 -3.69 -3.25 20.33
CA THR A 49 -4.70 -2.34 19.81
C THR A 49 -6.10 -2.89 20.08
N PRO A 50 -7.10 -2.05 20.36
CA PRO A 50 -8.47 -2.51 20.59
C PRO A 50 -9.15 -3.08 19.34
N THR A 51 -8.51 -2.94 18.19
CA THR A 51 -9.05 -3.25 16.86
C THR A 51 -8.00 -3.98 16.05
N ASP A 52 -8.42 -4.68 14.98
CA ASP A 52 -7.51 -5.33 14.04
C ASP A 52 -6.82 -4.27 13.14
N PRO A 53 -5.54 -3.97 13.33
CA PRO A 53 -4.81 -3.08 12.42
C PRO A 53 -4.64 -3.78 11.07
N TRP A 54 -4.86 -3.05 9.97
CA TRP A 54 -4.76 -3.58 8.62
C TRP A 54 -3.56 -3.03 7.86
N TYR A 55 -3.47 -1.71 7.77
CA TYR A 55 -2.40 -1.02 7.07
C TYR A 55 -1.87 0.13 7.91
N ALA A 56 -0.56 0.36 7.87
CA ALA A 56 0.08 1.45 8.59
C ALA A 56 0.98 2.27 7.66
N PHE A 57 0.91 3.59 7.81
CA PHE A 57 1.81 4.52 7.14
C PHE A 57 2.21 5.65 8.09
N ASN A 58 3.36 6.25 7.82
CA ASN A 58 3.82 7.36 8.63
C ASN A 58 3.40 8.69 8.02
N TYR A 59 2.92 9.58 8.88
CA TYR A 59 2.58 10.94 8.58
C TYR A 59 3.34 11.84 9.58
N GLY A 60 4.50 12.31 9.16
CA GLY A 60 5.44 13.00 10.04
C GLY A 60 5.81 12.15 11.26
N ARG A 61 5.55 12.70 12.46
CA ARG A 61 5.76 11.99 13.71
C ARG A 61 4.61 11.06 14.13
N PHE A 62 3.52 11.06 13.36
CA PHE A 62 2.39 10.18 13.61
C PHE A 62 2.46 8.95 12.73
N SER A 63 2.06 7.82 13.29
CA SER A 63 1.74 6.62 12.53
C SER A 63 0.23 6.53 12.37
N CYS A 64 -0.25 6.57 11.14
CA CYS A 64 -1.64 6.33 10.83
C CYS A 64 -1.84 4.84 10.57
N VAL A 65 -2.88 4.27 11.16
CA VAL A 65 -3.21 2.86 11.08
C VAL A 65 -4.67 2.71 10.73
N THR A 66 -4.96 2.08 9.61
CA THR A 66 -6.31 1.65 9.28
C THR A 66 -6.67 0.42 10.10
N TYR A 67 -7.92 0.28 10.46
CA TYR A 67 -8.36 -0.84 11.29
C TYR A 67 -9.73 -1.37 10.89
N ARG A 68 -9.96 -2.63 11.24
CA ARG A 68 -11.25 -3.31 11.19
C ARG A 68 -11.66 -3.73 12.59
N ASN A 69 -12.91 -3.52 12.95
CA ASN A 69 -13.46 -4.04 14.20
C ASN A 69 -14.28 -5.29 13.91
N ARG A 70 -13.84 -6.42 14.45
CA ARG A 70 -14.55 -7.72 14.33
C ARG A 70 -15.42 -8.06 15.54
N THR A 71 -15.47 -7.18 16.54
CA THR A 71 -16.24 -7.42 17.78
C THR A 71 -17.61 -6.74 17.69
N GLY A 72 -18.61 -7.50 17.28
CA GLY A 72 -19.99 -7.02 17.25
C GLY A 72 -20.73 -7.36 15.95
N SER A 73 -22.00 -7.07 15.92
CA SER A 73 -22.91 -7.32 14.78
C SER A 73 -22.71 -6.37 13.60
N VAL A 74 -21.80 -5.40 13.71
CA VAL A 74 -21.46 -4.43 12.67
C VAL A 74 -19.96 -4.27 12.62
N ASP A 75 -19.36 -4.55 11.47
CA ASP A 75 -17.95 -4.33 11.20
C ASP A 75 -17.70 -2.82 11.11
N ASP A 76 -17.37 -2.19 12.22
CA ASP A 76 -16.92 -0.82 12.26
C ASP A 76 -15.42 -0.78 11.95
N GLY A 77 -15.07 -0.11 10.87
CA GLY A 77 -13.70 0.18 10.53
C GLY A 77 -13.34 1.64 10.74
N GLY A 78 -12.18 2.03 10.27
CA GLY A 78 -11.74 3.41 10.35
C GLY A 78 -10.23 3.56 10.30
N ILE A 79 -9.76 4.69 10.81
CA ILE A 79 -8.35 5.03 10.86
C ILE A 79 -8.02 5.71 12.19
N CYS A 80 -6.87 5.34 12.75
CA CYS A 80 -6.28 5.95 13.94
C CYS A 80 -4.98 6.65 13.59
N SER A 81 -4.65 7.73 14.29
CA SER A 81 -3.30 8.27 14.31
C SER A 81 -2.70 8.12 15.72
N TYR A 82 -1.43 7.75 15.76
CA TYR A 82 -0.68 7.55 16.99
C TYR A 82 0.56 8.44 16.99
N ALA A 83 0.80 9.13 18.10
CA ALA A 83 2.12 9.70 18.38
C ALA A 83 3.05 8.56 18.81
N ALA A 84 4.08 8.29 18.04
CA ALA A 84 4.89 7.09 18.18
C ALA A 84 6.35 7.41 18.46
N THR A 85 6.93 6.68 19.42
CA THR A 85 8.38 6.55 19.64
C THR A 85 8.73 5.06 19.60
N ALA A 86 10.02 4.70 19.77
CA ALA A 86 10.39 3.28 19.86
C ALA A 86 9.72 2.55 21.03
N GLU A 87 9.37 3.27 22.08
CA GLU A 87 8.90 2.70 23.34
C GLU A 87 7.48 3.10 23.72
N THR A 88 6.89 4.09 23.01
CA THR A 88 5.56 4.61 23.32
C THR A 88 4.73 4.71 22.07
N LEU A 89 3.45 4.36 22.20
CA LEU A 89 2.42 4.52 21.18
C LEU A 89 1.19 5.13 21.86
N ALA A 90 0.97 6.42 21.65
CA ALA A 90 -0.16 7.15 22.24
C ALA A 90 -1.18 7.49 21.15
N LEU A 91 -2.44 7.09 21.35
CA LEU A 91 -3.53 7.44 20.44
C LEU A 91 -3.70 8.96 20.41
N ALA A 92 -3.53 9.56 19.26
CA ALA A 92 -3.67 11.00 19.04
C ALA A 92 -5.07 11.38 18.51
N SER A 93 -5.60 10.58 17.58
CA SER A 93 -6.96 10.75 17.05
C SER A 93 -7.49 9.45 16.45
N ARG A 94 -8.80 9.36 16.32
CA ARG A 94 -9.50 8.22 15.72
C ARG A 94 -10.71 8.71 14.94
N VAL A 95 -10.86 8.19 13.73
CA VAL A 95 -12.08 8.32 12.92
C VAL A 95 -12.66 6.94 12.74
N THR A 96 -13.90 6.75 13.20
CA THR A 96 -14.67 5.52 12.98
C THR A 96 -15.62 5.75 11.83
N ASP A 97 -15.66 4.81 10.90
CA ASP A 97 -16.58 4.83 9.77
C ASP A 97 -17.32 3.49 9.71
N LYS A 98 -18.63 3.56 9.96
CA LYS A 98 -19.46 2.37 10.16
C LYS A 98 -19.54 1.53 8.89
N GLY A 99 -19.30 0.23 9.01
CA GLY A 99 -19.36 -0.73 7.91
C GLY A 99 -18.17 -0.66 6.94
N LYS A 100 -17.14 0.15 7.24
CA LYS A 100 -15.96 0.30 6.38
C LYS A 100 -14.80 -0.59 6.83
N THR A 101 -14.01 -1.00 5.85
CA THR A 101 -12.75 -1.70 6.07
C THR A 101 -11.68 -1.12 5.15
N TYR A 102 -10.92 -0.17 5.66
CA TYR A 102 -9.86 0.46 4.90
C TYR A 102 -8.62 -0.42 4.83
N ILE A 103 -8.28 -0.88 3.64
CA ILE A 103 -7.14 -1.78 3.42
C ILE A 103 -5.86 -1.04 3.06
N HIS A 104 -5.96 0.17 2.54
CA HIS A 104 -4.84 1.06 2.23
C HIS A 104 -5.25 2.51 2.41
N ALA A 105 -4.27 3.38 2.68
CA ALA A 105 -4.49 4.82 2.80
C ALA A 105 -3.21 5.61 2.48
N CYS A 106 -3.37 6.85 2.02
CA CYS A 106 -2.29 7.81 1.84
C CYS A 106 -2.74 9.22 2.26
N ALA A 107 -1.79 10.10 2.54
CA ALA A 107 -2.04 11.52 2.81
C ALA A 107 -1.66 12.37 1.59
N ASN A 108 -2.33 13.51 1.42
CA ASN A 108 -1.94 14.50 0.41
C ASN A 108 -0.84 15.41 0.96
N GLY A 109 0.40 15.14 0.58
CA GLY A 109 1.55 15.91 1.01
C GLY A 109 2.24 15.39 2.27
N ASP A 110 3.12 16.20 2.82
CA ASP A 110 3.92 15.89 4.01
C ASP A 110 3.22 16.29 5.33
N VAL A 111 3.93 16.15 6.44
CA VAL A 111 3.39 16.43 7.78
C VAL A 111 2.95 17.89 8.00
N GLU A 112 3.53 18.82 7.27
CA GLU A 112 3.22 20.24 7.42
C GLU A 112 2.09 20.69 6.50
N THR A 113 1.96 20.07 5.35
CA THR A 113 1.08 20.48 4.24
C THR A 113 -0.17 19.61 4.11
N ALA A 114 -0.11 18.34 4.49
CA ALA A 114 -1.26 17.45 4.33
C ALA A 114 -2.45 17.85 5.20
N ASN A 115 -3.59 17.93 4.56
CA ASN A 115 -4.87 18.25 5.21
C ASN A 115 -5.93 17.17 5.01
N LYS A 116 -5.61 16.11 4.26
CA LYS A 116 -6.51 14.98 3.98
C LYS A 116 -5.78 13.65 3.96
N VAL A 117 -6.51 12.59 4.35
CA VAL A 117 -6.14 11.19 4.14
C VAL A 117 -7.20 10.54 3.26
N PHE A 118 -6.72 9.78 2.28
CA PHE A 118 -7.54 9.03 1.33
C PHE A 118 -7.43 7.56 1.68
N CYS A 119 -8.56 6.91 1.89
CA CYS A 119 -8.65 5.50 2.27
C CYS A 119 -9.44 4.72 1.23
N VAL A 120 -9.00 3.51 0.88
CA VAL A 120 -9.76 2.61 0.02
C VAL A 120 -10.41 1.48 0.81
N ASP A 121 -11.71 1.31 0.60
CA ASP A 121 -12.51 0.22 1.14
C ASP A 121 -12.71 -0.84 0.04
N TYR A 122 -11.98 -1.93 0.17
CA TYR A 122 -12.01 -3.05 -0.76
C TYR A 122 -13.40 -3.68 -0.87
N PHE A 123 -14.03 -3.95 0.28
CA PHE A 123 -15.29 -4.70 0.32
C PHE A 123 -16.50 -3.89 -0.13
N ASN A 124 -16.46 -2.58 0.09
CA ASN A 124 -17.52 -1.68 -0.37
C ASN A 124 -17.19 -0.99 -1.70
N SER A 125 -16.03 -1.25 -2.30
CA SER A 125 -15.59 -0.61 -3.55
C SER A 125 -15.71 0.92 -3.49
N GLU A 126 -15.08 1.52 -2.47
CA GLU A 126 -15.28 2.92 -2.15
C GLU A 126 -13.97 3.61 -1.75
N ILE A 127 -13.91 4.90 -2.03
CA ILE A 127 -12.82 5.77 -1.57
C ILE A 127 -13.44 6.72 -0.53
N SER A 128 -12.84 6.81 0.65
CA SER A 128 -13.24 7.74 1.71
C SER A 128 -12.16 8.79 1.92
N VAL A 129 -12.57 10.03 2.13
CA VAL A 129 -11.67 11.17 2.38
C VAL A 129 -11.83 11.62 3.82
N ILE A 130 -10.74 11.61 4.57
CA ILE A 130 -10.69 12.00 5.99
C ILE A 130 -9.97 13.33 6.11
N SER A 131 -10.58 14.32 6.74
CA SER A 131 -9.94 15.62 6.99
C SER A 131 -8.90 15.54 8.11
N ILE A 132 -7.83 16.34 7.95
CA ILE A 132 -6.81 16.57 8.97
C ILE A 132 -6.85 18.02 9.37
N GLU A 133 -6.97 18.30 10.67
CA GLU A 133 -6.84 19.64 11.23
C GLU A 133 -5.89 19.61 12.42
N LYS A 134 -4.99 20.59 12.51
CA LYS A 134 -4.00 20.68 13.60
C LYS A 134 -3.24 19.35 13.81
N LYS A 135 -2.91 18.67 12.70
CA LYS A 135 -2.20 17.38 12.67
C LYS A 135 -2.99 16.21 13.29
N LYS A 136 -4.31 16.31 13.39
CA LYS A 136 -5.20 15.24 13.87
C LYS A 136 -6.21 14.85 12.81
N LEU A 137 -6.48 13.56 12.68
CA LEU A 137 -7.62 13.07 11.90
C LEU A 137 -8.91 13.55 12.57
N LEU A 138 -9.82 14.11 11.80
CA LEU A 138 -11.02 14.73 12.36
C LEU A 138 -12.31 13.95 12.04
N LYS A 139 -12.65 13.84 10.76
CA LYS A 139 -13.87 13.16 10.30
C LYS A 139 -13.75 12.75 8.84
N CYS A 140 -14.58 11.79 8.44
CA CYS A 140 -14.84 11.55 7.02
C CYS A 140 -15.65 12.72 6.45
N ILE A 141 -15.20 13.26 5.32
CA ILE A 141 -15.78 14.43 4.67
C ILE A 141 -16.40 14.11 3.30
N SER A 142 -15.98 13.01 2.68
CA SER A 142 -16.44 12.63 1.35
C SER A 142 -16.28 11.13 1.13
N HIS A 143 -17.17 10.56 0.31
CA HIS A 143 -17.10 9.20 -0.19
C HIS A 143 -17.29 9.18 -1.70
N PHE A 144 -16.54 8.33 -2.39
CA PHE A 144 -16.73 8.07 -3.82
C PHE A 144 -16.93 6.58 -4.06
N LYS A 145 -18.08 6.21 -4.63
CA LYS A 145 -18.41 4.82 -4.96
C LYS A 145 -17.90 4.47 -6.35
N LEU A 146 -17.08 3.44 -6.43
CA LEU A 146 -16.65 2.84 -7.68
C LEU A 146 -17.69 1.82 -8.17
N ASN A 147 -17.83 1.68 -9.50
CA ASN A 147 -18.75 0.76 -10.12
C ASN A 147 -18.06 -0.02 -11.25
N GLY A 148 -18.57 -1.21 -11.54
CA GLY A 148 -18.07 -2.08 -12.60
C GLY A 148 -17.60 -3.44 -12.07
N ASN A 149 -17.11 -4.26 -12.97
CA ASN A 149 -16.58 -5.60 -12.71
C ASN A 149 -15.59 -5.97 -13.83
N GLY A 150 -14.75 -6.97 -13.58
CA GLY A 150 -13.77 -7.46 -14.54
C GLY A 150 -14.13 -8.82 -15.15
N LYS A 151 -13.14 -9.41 -15.79
CA LYS A 151 -13.27 -10.67 -16.55
C LYS A 151 -13.54 -11.90 -15.66
N ASN A 152 -12.96 -11.91 -14.43
CA ASN A 152 -13.11 -13.03 -13.51
C ASN A 152 -14.34 -12.82 -12.61
N PRO A 153 -15.45 -13.59 -12.79
CA PRO A 153 -16.68 -13.34 -12.07
C PRO A 153 -16.59 -13.61 -10.56
N ILE A 154 -15.57 -14.33 -10.09
CA ILE A 154 -15.36 -14.63 -8.69
C ILE A 154 -14.42 -13.60 -8.06
N LYS A 155 -13.29 -13.34 -8.69
CA LYS A 155 -12.22 -12.46 -8.15
C LYS A 155 -12.42 -11.00 -8.51
N GLN A 156 -13.25 -10.70 -9.52
CA GLN A 156 -13.47 -9.36 -10.07
C GLN A 156 -14.96 -9.02 -10.18
N ALA A 157 -15.77 -9.53 -9.23
CA ALA A 157 -17.24 -9.32 -9.20
C ALA A 157 -17.64 -7.85 -8.94
N GLN A 158 -16.72 -7.02 -8.45
CA GLN A 158 -16.88 -5.59 -8.21
C GLN A 158 -15.51 -4.90 -8.28
N PRO A 159 -15.40 -3.55 -8.24
CA PRO A 159 -14.14 -2.83 -8.47
C PRO A 159 -12.95 -3.23 -7.60
N TYR A 160 -13.17 -3.56 -6.33
CA TYR A 160 -12.12 -3.96 -5.37
C TYR A 160 -10.90 -3.01 -5.40
N PRO A 161 -11.02 -1.75 -4.96
CA PRO A 161 -9.88 -0.85 -4.86
C PRO A 161 -8.90 -1.37 -3.80
N THR A 162 -7.63 -1.50 -4.18
CA THR A 162 -6.58 -2.14 -3.36
C THR A 162 -5.52 -1.17 -2.89
N TYR A 163 -5.28 -0.11 -3.63
CA TYR A 163 -4.21 0.84 -3.37
C TYR A 163 -4.62 2.25 -3.77
N VAL A 164 -4.13 3.26 -3.05
CA VAL A 164 -4.35 4.68 -3.34
C VAL A 164 -3.06 5.45 -3.14
N GLY A 165 -2.78 6.40 -4.02
CA GLY A 165 -1.59 7.26 -3.96
C GLY A 165 -1.77 8.51 -4.81
N PHE A 166 -0.74 9.37 -4.80
CA PHE A 166 -0.67 10.54 -5.67
C PHE A 166 0.36 10.34 -6.77
N LEU A 167 0.08 10.86 -7.96
CA LEU A 167 1.05 10.90 -9.05
C LEU A 167 2.23 11.80 -8.66
N PRO A 168 3.46 11.47 -9.10
CA PRO A 168 4.67 12.16 -8.65
C PRO A 168 4.72 13.65 -9.02
N ASP A 169 4.19 14.03 -10.16
CA ASP A 169 4.28 15.34 -10.80
C ASP A 169 2.96 16.08 -10.85
N GLU A 170 1.87 15.47 -10.37
CA GLU A 170 0.53 16.04 -10.40
C GLU A 170 -0.17 15.88 -9.06
N ASN A 171 -0.98 16.87 -8.67
CA ASN A 171 -1.87 16.74 -7.50
C ASN A 171 -3.11 15.90 -7.84
N LYS A 172 -2.89 14.77 -8.50
CA LYS A 172 -3.93 13.86 -8.95
C LYS A 172 -3.83 12.53 -8.18
N LEU A 173 -4.93 12.13 -7.59
CA LEU A 173 -5.04 10.87 -6.87
C LEU A 173 -5.17 9.72 -7.88
N TYR A 174 -4.46 8.62 -7.64
CA TYR A 174 -4.70 7.38 -8.35
C TYR A 174 -5.19 6.27 -7.42
N VAL A 175 -6.06 5.40 -7.94
CA VAL A 175 -6.61 4.25 -7.22
C VAL A 175 -6.48 3.01 -8.10
N VAL A 176 -5.81 2.00 -7.58
CA VAL A 176 -5.66 0.69 -8.26
C VAL A 176 -6.86 -0.15 -7.95
N CYS A 177 -7.56 -0.61 -9.00
CA CYS A 177 -8.80 -1.36 -8.92
C CYS A 177 -8.61 -2.77 -9.47
N LEU A 178 -8.37 -3.74 -8.57
CA LEU A 178 -8.15 -5.15 -8.91
C LEU A 178 -9.29 -5.71 -9.77
N GLY A 179 -10.52 -5.38 -9.40
CA GLY A 179 -11.70 -5.93 -10.05
C GLY A 179 -12.06 -5.26 -11.36
N LEU A 180 -11.42 -4.17 -11.74
CA LEU A 180 -11.63 -3.49 -13.02
C LEU A 180 -10.50 -3.71 -14.03
N ASP A 181 -9.38 -4.29 -13.60
CA ASP A 181 -8.12 -4.30 -14.34
C ASP A 181 -7.66 -2.88 -14.73
N GLN A 182 -7.83 -1.92 -13.80
CA GLN A 182 -7.61 -0.50 -14.06
C GLN A 182 -6.85 0.21 -12.93
N VAL A 183 -6.13 1.26 -13.30
CA VAL A 183 -5.78 2.35 -12.40
C VAL A 183 -6.61 3.57 -12.78
N CYS A 184 -7.46 4.00 -11.85
CA CYS A 184 -8.35 5.15 -12.01
C CYS A 184 -7.70 6.41 -11.45
N PHE A 185 -7.90 7.56 -12.09
CA PHE A 185 -7.36 8.85 -11.66
C PHE A 185 -8.47 9.78 -11.23
N PHE A 186 -8.18 10.63 -10.23
CA PHE A 186 -9.17 11.55 -9.66
C PHE A 186 -8.58 12.94 -9.44
N ASP A 187 -9.37 13.96 -9.76
CA ASP A 187 -9.15 15.29 -9.26
C ASP A 187 -9.70 15.41 -7.84
N VAL A 188 -8.96 16.12 -6.99
CA VAL A 188 -9.31 16.33 -5.59
C VAL A 188 -9.54 17.82 -5.36
N SER A 189 -10.78 18.19 -5.05
CA SER A 189 -11.13 19.57 -4.72
C SER A 189 -10.73 19.95 -3.28
N GLU A 190 -10.76 21.24 -2.96
CA GLU A 190 -10.39 21.73 -1.62
C GLU A 190 -11.29 21.16 -0.51
N ASP A 191 -12.57 20.96 -0.79
CA ASP A 191 -13.53 20.39 0.16
C ASP A 191 -13.41 18.85 0.31
N GLY A 192 -12.56 18.21 -0.52
CA GLY A 192 -12.35 16.76 -0.53
C GLY A 192 -13.25 15.99 -1.48
N THR A 193 -14.04 16.67 -2.31
CA THR A 193 -14.83 16.01 -3.36
C THR A 193 -13.88 15.40 -4.38
N LEU A 194 -14.16 14.14 -4.74
CA LEU A 194 -13.42 13.38 -5.76
C LEU A 194 -14.17 13.43 -7.08
N THR A 195 -13.49 13.78 -8.16
CA THR A 195 -14.02 13.72 -9.52
C THR A 195 -13.20 12.73 -10.33
N LEU A 196 -13.86 11.67 -10.83
CA LEU A 196 -13.19 10.68 -11.68
C LEU A 196 -12.77 11.33 -13.00
N ASP A 197 -11.50 11.15 -13.34
CA ASP A 197 -10.99 11.49 -14.66
C ASP A 197 -11.45 10.43 -15.68
N ASN A 198 -12.45 10.76 -16.46
CA ASN A 198 -13.00 9.84 -17.46
C ASN A 198 -12.19 9.79 -18.77
N VAL A 199 -11.21 10.67 -18.92
CA VAL A 199 -10.36 10.73 -20.10
C VAL A 199 -9.12 9.85 -19.95
N HIS A 200 -8.52 9.90 -18.77
CA HIS A 200 -7.31 9.16 -18.48
C HIS A 200 -7.64 7.98 -17.54
N THR A 201 -7.41 6.80 -18.01
CA THR A 201 -7.49 5.56 -17.21
C THR A 201 -6.40 4.63 -17.71
N LEU A 202 -5.57 4.13 -16.82
CA LEU A 202 -4.61 3.10 -17.20
C LEU A 202 -5.34 1.75 -17.23
N GLN A 203 -5.66 1.29 -18.42
CA GLN A 203 -6.26 -0.04 -18.63
C GLN A 203 -5.16 -1.09 -18.73
N LEU A 204 -5.29 -2.14 -17.95
CA LEU A 204 -4.41 -3.31 -17.97
C LEU A 204 -5.08 -4.47 -18.70
N GLU A 205 -4.34 -5.57 -18.87
CA GLU A 205 -4.84 -6.78 -19.49
C GLU A 205 -6.02 -7.37 -18.69
N PRO A 206 -7.13 -7.73 -19.35
CA PRO A 206 -8.31 -8.26 -18.66
C PRO A 206 -8.03 -9.56 -17.90
N GLY A 207 -8.28 -9.55 -16.60
CA GLY A 207 -8.07 -10.68 -15.69
C GLY A 207 -6.72 -10.66 -14.96
N CYS A 208 -5.87 -9.66 -15.16
CA CYS A 208 -4.59 -9.56 -14.48
C CYS A 208 -4.71 -9.19 -12.99
N GLY A 209 -5.74 -8.43 -12.61
CA GLY A 209 -6.01 -8.04 -11.24
C GLY A 209 -4.92 -7.17 -10.63
N PRO A 210 -4.76 -5.90 -11.07
CA PRO A 210 -3.75 -5.00 -10.51
C PRO A 210 -4.05 -4.73 -9.03
N LYS A 211 -2.99 -4.69 -8.21
CA LYS A 211 -3.14 -4.52 -6.75
C LYS A 211 -2.40 -3.34 -6.19
N LYS A 212 -1.25 -2.98 -6.76
CA LYS A 212 -0.43 -1.86 -6.30
C LYS A 212 0.32 -1.25 -7.48
N MET A 213 0.46 0.07 -7.47
CA MET A 213 1.34 0.82 -8.36
C MET A 213 2.32 1.63 -7.53
N ILE A 214 3.59 1.59 -7.90
CA ILE A 214 4.65 2.39 -7.28
C ILE A 214 5.45 3.09 -8.37
N PHE A 215 6.11 4.19 -8.00
CA PHE A 215 6.99 4.95 -8.88
C PHE A 215 8.42 4.87 -8.39
N ASN A 216 9.37 5.00 -9.32
CA ASN A 216 10.76 5.26 -8.97
C ASN A 216 10.92 6.68 -8.40
N GLN A 217 12.07 6.99 -7.78
CA GLN A 217 12.32 8.29 -7.16
C GLN A 217 12.28 9.47 -8.15
N LYS A 218 12.66 9.22 -9.42
CA LYS A 218 12.60 10.22 -10.50
C LYS A 218 11.16 10.49 -10.96
N GLY A 219 10.20 9.66 -10.56
CA GLY A 219 8.81 9.79 -10.96
C GLY A 219 8.56 9.55 -12.45
N ASN A 220 9.45 8.87 -13.17
CA ASN A 220 9.33 8.64 -14.62
C ASN A 220 9.19 7.17 -15.01
N ARG A 221 9.10 6.28 -14.02
CA ARG A 221 8.78 4.85 -14.19
C ARG A 221 7.73 4.45 -13.18
N ALA A 222 6.73 3.70 -13.64
CA ALA A 222 5.71 3.11 -12.79
C ALA A 222 5.77 1.58 -12.89
N TYR A 223 5.63 0.91 -11.75
CA TYR A 223 5.59 -0.54 -11.63
C TYR A 223 4.23 -0.93 -11.08
N VAL A 224 3.46 -1.68 -11.87
CA VAL A 224 2.14 -2.17 -11.47
C VAL A 224 2.22 -3.66 -11.23
N MET A 225 1.98 -4.07 -10.00
CA MET A 225 1.86 -5.49 -9.68
C MET A 225 0.45 -5.99 -9.94
N ASN A 226 0.36 -7.16 -10.54
CA ASN A 226 -0.87 -7.86 -10.85
C ASN A 226 -0.99 -9.12 -10.00
N GLU A 227 -2.03 -9.17 -9.15
CA GLU A 227 -2.21 -10.28 -8.19
C GLU A 227 -2.66 -11.57 -8.87
N LEU A 228 -3.59 -11.49 -9.84
CA LEU A 228 -4.30 -12.67 -10.33
C LEU A 228 -3.50 -13.49 -11.36
N ASN A 229 -2.56 -12.87 -12.04
CA ASN A 229 -1.68 -13.56 -13.00
C ASN A 229 -0.20 -13.54 -12.59
N SER A 230 0.11 -12.98 -11.41
CA SER A 230 1.47 -12.92 -10.84
C SER A 230 2.49 -12.31 -11.79
N THR A 231 2.18 -11.11 -12.31
CA THR A 231 3.08 -10.35 -13.19
C THR A 231 3.34 -8.96 -12.65
N ILE A 232 4.42 -8.34 -13.14
CA ILE A 232 4.73 -6.92 -12.94
C ILE A 232 4.77 -6.25 -14.31
N CYS A 233 3.95 -5.20 -14.49
CA CYS A 233 3.99 -4.34 -15.66
C CYS A 233 4.86 -3.12 -15.36
N VAL A 234 5.81 -2.83 -16.22
CA VAL A 234 6.68 -1.66 -16.15
C VAL A 234 6.25 -0.65 -17.19
N TYR A 235 6.01 0.58 -16.75
CA TYR A 235 5.61 1.68 -17.61
C TYR A 235 6.63 2.80 -17.56
N LYS A 236 6.91 3.38 -18.71
CA LYS A 236 7.43 4.74 -18.79
C LYS A 236 6.29 5.70 -18.51
N TYR A 237 6.52 6.65 -17.62
CA TYR A 237 5.51 7.61 -17.18
C TYR A 237 5.94 9.03 -17.50
N ASP A 238 5.01 9.79 -18.10
CA ASP A 238 5.14 11.20 -18.39
C ASP A 238 3.75 11.84 -18.44
N HIS A 239 3.40 12.63 -17.41
CA HIS A 239 2.14 13.39 -17.31
C HIS A 239 0.88 12.62 -17.76
N LEU A 240 0.42 11.64 -16.95
CA LEU A 240 -0.73 10.76 -17.25
C LEU A 240 -0.57 9.87 -18.49
N ASN A 241 0.55 9.95 -19.17
CA ASN A 241 0.87 9.03 -20.27
C ASN A 241 1.67 7.85 -19.73
N PHE A 242 1.13 6.65 -19.91
CA PHE A 242 1.72 5.38 -19.48
C PHE A 242 2.04 4.52 -20.72
N GLU A 243 3.32 4.43 -21.07
CA GLU A 243 3.81 3.55 -22.13
C GLU A 243 4.30 2.25 -21.52
N LEU A 244 3.63 1.12 -21.82
CA LEU A 244 4.07 -0.20 -21.37
C LEU A 244 5.38 -0.58 -22.05
N ILE A 245 6.44 -0.82 -21.26
CA ILE A 245 7.77 -1.20 -21.78
C ILE A 245 8.15 -2.64 -21.43
N GLN A 246 7.50 -3.25 -20.41
CA GLN A 246 7.74 -4.64 -20.05
C GLN A 246 6.55 -5.21 -19.27
N THR A 247 6.28 -6.50 -19.48
CA THR A 247 5.55 -7.36 -18.55
C THR A 247 6.44 -8.54 -18.20
N ILE A 248 6.67 -8.78 -16.91
CA ILE A 248 7.53 -9.85 -16.40
C ILE A 248 6.80 -10.66 -15.33
N ASP A 249 7.05 -11.96 -15.28
CA ASP A 249 6.55 -12.83 -14.22
C ASP A 249 7.21 -12.47 -12.88
N SER A 250 6.44 -12.55 -11.79
CA SER A 250 6.91 -12.19 -10.45
C SER A 250 7.71 -13.31 -9.76
N TYR A 251 7.76 -14.50 -10.35
CA TYR A 251 8.53 -15.66 -9.92
C TYR A 251 8.84 -16.54 -11.13
N PRO A 252 9.81 -17.48 -11.06
CA PRO A 252 10.19 -18.36 -12.17
C PRO A 252 9.11 -19.44 -12.40
N LYS A 253 8.07 -19.13 -13.19
CA LYS A 253 6.95 -20.04 -13.53
C LYS A 253 7.38 -21.30 -14.28
N GLU A 254 8.56 -21.26 -14.91
CA GLU A 254 9.08 -22.38 -15.70
C GLU A 254 9.41 -23.59 -14.83
N ASP A 255 9.73 -23.37 -13.55
CA ASP A 255 10.10 -24.42 -12.60
C ASP A 255 8.88 -25.25 -12.16
N ASP A 256 7.69 -24.65 -12.05
CA ASP A 256 6.43 -25.33 -11.77
C ASP A 256 5.25 -24.60 -12.43
N PRO A 257 4.92 -24.93 -13.69
CA PRO A 257 3.85 -24.30 -14.46
C PRO A 257 2.43 -24.48 -13.87
N GLU A 258 2.22 -25.48 -13.05
CA GLU A 258 0.91 -25.77 -12.43
C GLU A 258 0.74 -25.03 -11.07
N LEU A 259 1.79 -24.41 -10.57
CA LEU A 259 1.77 -23.70 -9.30
C LEU A 259 0.86 -22.46 -9.39
N VAL A 260 -0.12 -22.40 -8.51
CA VAL A 260 -0.98 -21.23 -8.34
C VAL A 260 -0.35 -20.28 -7.34
N SER A 261 0.25 -19.22 -7.83
CA SER A 261 0.82 -18.15 -7.01
C SER A 261 0.07 -16.83 -7.17
N SER A 262 0.19 -15.98 -6.18
CA SER A 262 -0.45 -14.65 -6.11
C SER A 262 0.59 -13.64 -5.66
N LEU A 263 0.89 -12.65 -6.51
CA LEU A 263 1.78 -11.55 -6.15
C LEU A 263 1.14 -10.70 -5.05
N SER A 264 1.80 -10.62 -3.89
CA SER A 264 1.24 -10.03 -2.68
C SER A 264 1.69 -8.60 -2.42
N ASP A 265 2.96 -8.29 -2.69
CA ASP A 265 3.52 -6.94 -2.56
C ASP A 265 4.75 -6.75 -3.46
N ILE A 266 5.04 -5.48 -3.81
CA ILE A 266 6.28 -5.06 -4.46
C ILE A 266 6.87 -3.83 -3.78
N LYS A 267 8.21 -3.71 -3.80
CA LYS A 267 8.92 -2.55 -3.26
C LYS A 267 10.25 -2.31 -3.96
N LEU A 268 10.51 -1.06 -4.33
CA LEU A 268 11.85 -0.60 -4.72
C LEU A 268 12.71 -0.36 -3.49
N ASN A 269 14.01 -0.62 -3.58
CA ASN A 269 14.98 -0.18 -2.58
C ASN A 269 15.20 1.34 -2.66
N SER A 270 16.05 1.86 -1.76
CA SER A 270 16.20 3.32 -1.56
C SER A 270 16.97 4.05 -2.67
N ASP A 271 17.58 3.37 -3.60
CA ASP A 271 18.31 3.95 -4.75
C ASP A 271 17.73 3.53 -6.10
N ASP A 272 16.56 2.85 -6.08
CA ASP A 272 15.88 2.31 -7.26
C ASP A 272 16.68 1.28 -8.07
N SER A 273 17.74 0.71 -7.51
CA SER A 273 18.55 -0.30 -8.20
C SER A 273 17.94 -1.70 -8.20
N HIS A 274 17.04 -1.97 -7.25
CA HIS A 274 16.39 -3.28 -7.09
C HIS A 274 14.91 -3.16 -6.76
N LEU A 275 14.15 -4.15 -7.25
CA LEU A 275 12.75 -4.35 -6.89
C LEU A 275 12.59 -5.71 -6.22
N TYR A 276 11.87 -5.72 -5.10
CA TYR A 276 11.50 -6.92 -4.36
C TYR A 276 10.04 -7.24 -4.61
N ALA A 277 9.72 -8.53 -4.80
CA ALA A 277 8.38 -9.02 -5.01
C ALA A 277 8.08 -10.19 -4.07
N ILE A 278 6.95 -10.14 -3.36
CA ILE A 278 6.51 -11.19 -2.45
C ILE A 278 5.41 -12.00 -3.09
N ASN A 279 5.60 -13.29 -3.24
CA ASN A 279 4.64 -14.23 -3.84
C ASN A 279 4.09 -15.19 -2.78
N LYS A 280 2.78 -15.34 -2.76
CA LYS A 280 2.06 -16.28 -1.92
C LYS A 280 1.61 -17.48 -2.77
N GLY A 281 1.94 -18.68 -2.34
CA GLY A 281 1.74 -19.91 -3.10
C GLY A 281 3.06 -20.44 -3.65
N HIS A 282 3.86 -19.59 -4.28
CA HIS A 282 5.29 -19.86 -4.50
C HIS A 282 6.12 -19.61 -3.23
N ASP A 283 5.53 -18.90 -2.26
CA ASP A 283 6.10 -18.60 -0.93
C ASP A 283 7.54 -18.08 -1.01
N SER A 284 7.74 -17.04 -1.82
CA SER A 284 9.06 -16.48 -2.11
C SER A 284 9.13 -14.97 -1.99
N LEU A 285 10.33 -14.50 -1.67
CA LEU A 285 10.78 -13.13 -1.86
C LEU A 285 11.71 -13.09 -3.07
N VAL A 286 11.22 -12.57 -4.18
CA VAL A 286 11.97 -12.50 -5.45
C VAL A 286 12.68 -11.16 -5.57
N LEU A 287 13.91 -11.19 -6.05
CA LEU A 287 14.77 -10.04 -6.30
C LEU A 287 14.91 -9.80 -7.80
N PHE A 288 14.66 -8.56 -8.22
CA PHE A 288 14.93 -8.07 -9.57
C PHE A 288 15.96 -6.94 -9.53
N GLU A 289 16.86 -6.94 -10.51
CA GLU A 289 17.66 -5.76 -10.86
C GLU A 289 16.79 -4.79 -11.67
N VAL A 290 16.90 -3.50 -11.38
CA VAL A 290 16.28 -2.44 -12.16
C VAL A 290 17.30 -1.89 -13.14
N ASN A 291 17.10 -2.11 -14.43
CA ASN A 291 17.98 -1.66 -15.50
C ASN A 291 17.93 -0.13 -15.67
N GLU A 292 18.87 0.44 -16.40
CA GLU A 292 18.93 1.89 -16.66
C GLU A 292 17.68 2.45 -17.34
N ASP A 293 17.03 1.66 -18.18
CA ASP A 293 15.76 2.01 -18.84
C ASP A 293 14.52 1.80 -17.96
N GLY A 294 14.71 1.25 -16.75
CA GLY A 294 13.68 0.94 -15.76
C GLY A 294 13.07 -0.43 -15.90
N THR A 295 13.44 -1.23 -16.91
CA THR A 295 13.01 -2.63 -17.01
C THR A 295 13.59 -3.49 -15.89
N LEU A 296 13.00 -4.65 -15.65
CA LEU A 296 13.38 -5.57 -14.58
C LEU A 296 14.10 -6.80 -15.17
N THR A 297 15.16 -7.23 -14.52
CA THR A 297 15.83 -8.50 -14.78
C THR A 297 15.78 -9.35 -13.52
N TYR A 298 15.25 -10.56 -13.62
CA TYR A 298 15.24 -11.51 -12.49
C TYR A 298 16.68 -11.85 -12.06
N ILE A 299 16.92 -11.84 -10.75
CA ILE A 299 18.21 -12.23 -10.16
C ILE A 299 18.07 -13.57 -9.46
N ASP A 300 17.24 -13.64 -8.39
CA ASP A 300 17.14 -14.80 -7.53
C ASP A 300 15.88 -14.68 -6.64
N PHE A 301 15.61 -15.69 -5.85
CA PHE A 301 14.58 -15.67 -4.81
C PHE A 301 15.01 -16.37 -3.53
N GLU A 302 14.44 -15.91 -2.42
CA GLU A 302 14.50 -16.57 -1.12
C GLU A 302 13.17 -17.25 -0.82
N ASP A 303 13.22 -18.50 -0.39
CA ASP A 303 12.06 -19.23 0.09
C ASP A 303 11.59 -18.65 1.44
N THR A 304 10.32 -18.32 1.54
CA THR A 304 9.70 -17.76 2.75
C THR A 304 8.74 -18.76 3.41
N SER A 305 8.67 -19.99 2.94
CA SER A 305 7.91 -21.06 3.61
C SER A 305 8.50 -21.33 4.99
N TYR A 306 7.62 -21.47 5.97
CA TYR A 306 8.02 -21.94 7.32
C TYR A 306 7.84 -23.45 7.36
N ASP A 307 8.91 -24.18 7.70
CA ASP A 307 8.88 -25.58 8.08
C ASP A 307 8.08 -25.81 9.37
#